data_b6f8979d50cf81d27252921e00cb421a
#
_entry.id   b6f8979d50cf81d27252921e00cb421a
#
_cell.length_a   1.000
_cell.length_b   1.000
_cell.length_c   1.000
_cell.angle_alpha   90.00
_cell.angle_beta   90.00
_cell.angle_gamma   90.00
#
_symmetry.space_group_name_H-M   'P 1'
#
loop_
_entity.id
_entity.type
_entity.pdbx_description
1 polymer ?
#
loop_
_entity_poly.entity_id
_entity_poly.type
_entity_poly.pdbx_seq_one_letter_code
_entity_poly.pdbx_strand_id
1 'polypeptide(L)'
;VSSRKESELHCPLRQGHLSTSLVHLANISHLTGRRLKPGDIRDQIKGRSQLSEPFERFTAHLAANDVDLTKTPACLGAPLRFDAASEKFTGDNAAAANQHLSREYRAPFVVPQLA
;
A
#
# COMPACT_ATOMS: atom_id res chain seq x y z
N VAL A 1 -3.44 -15.03 27.56
CA VAL A 1 -4.05 -13.82 28.15
C VAL A 1 -4.15 -13.90 29.66
N SER A 2 -4.17 -15.10 30.25
CA SER A 2 -4.24 -15.32 31.72
C SER A 2 -3.00 -14.81 32.46
N SER A 3 -1.82 -14.91 31.84
CA SER A 3 -0.56 -14.49 32.47
C SER A 3 -0.34 -12.97 32.51
N ARG A 4 -0.98 -12.21 31.60
CA ARG A 4 -0.79 -10.76 31.38
C ARG A 4 0.67 -10.35 31.11
N LYS A 5 1.52 -11.27 30.63
CA LYS A 5 2.90 -11.00 30.26
C LYS A 5 3.01 -10.84 28.74
N GLU A 6 3.55 -9.71 28.28
CA GLU A 6 3.74 -9.44 26.86
C GLU A 6 4.67 -10.49 26.19
N SER A 7 5.68 -10.97 26.91
CA SER A 7 6.62 -11.99 26.43
C SER A 7 5.98 -13.34 26.07
N GLU A 8 4.75 -13.59 26.52
CA GLU A 8 3.98 -14.80 26.21
C GLU A 8 2.97 -14.58 25.07
N LEU A 9 2.94 -13.40 24.47
CA LEU A 9 2.12 -13.13 23.29
C LEU A 9 2.83 -13.63 22.03
N HIS A 10 2.15 -14.42 21.20
CA HIS A 10 2.67 -14.84 19.90
C HIS A 10 2.83 -13.65 18.92
N CYS A 11 2.03 -12.60 19.08
CA CYS A 11 2.10 -11.39 18.29
C CYS A 11 1.94 -10.17 19.24
N PRO A 12 3.02 -9.60 19.75
CA PRO A 12 2.97 -8.35 20.50
C PRO A 12 2.36 -7.22 19.68
N LEU A 13 1.73 -6.24 20.33
CA LEU A 13 1.03 -5.14 19.69
C LEU A 13 1.89 -4.42 18.62
N ARG A 14 3.16 -4.16 18.94
CA ARG A 14 4.10 -3.55 18.00
C ARG A 14 4.29 -4.37 16.74
N GLN A 15 4.40 -5.68 16.85
CA GLN A 15 4.57 -6.55 15.68
C GLN A 15 3.29 -6.60 14.82
N GLY A 16 2.13 -6.62 15.47
CA GLY A 16 0.85 -6.50 14.80
C GLY A 16 0.71 -5.17 14.04
N HIS A 17 1.09 -4.06 14.68
CA HIS A 17 1.11 -2.73 14.05
C HIS A 17 2.01 -2.70 12.80
N LEU A 18 3.26 -3.15 12.91
CA LEU A 18 4.19 -3.16 11.78
C LEU A 18 3.68 -4.02 10.61
N SER A 19 3.17 -5.22 10.91
CA SER A 19 2.64 -6.12 9.88
C SER A 19 1.43 -5.50 9.16
N THR A 20 0.52 -4.89 9.92
CA THR A 20 -0.66 -4.22 9.36
C THR A 20 -0.28 -2.98 8.55
N SER A 21 0.72 -2.23 9.01
CA SER A 21 1.23 -1.05 8.30
C SER A 21 1.71 -1.38 6.89
N LEU A 22 2.38 -2.53 6.68
CA LEU A 22 2.81 -2.95 5.34
C LEU A 22 1.64 -3.09 4.36
N VAL A 23 0.51 -3.65 4.82
CA VAL A 23 -0.70 -3.78 4.00
C VAL A 23 -1.29 -2.40 3.69
N HIS A 24 -1.34 -1.51 4.68
CA HIS A 24 -1.84 -0.15 4.47
C HIS A 24 -0.95 0.67 3.53
N LEU A 25 0.38 0.55 3.61
CA LEU A 25 1.30 1.20 2.68
C LEU A 25 1.04 0.76 1.22
N ALA A 26 0.84 -0.53 0.99
CA ALA A 26 0.50 -1.05 -0.34
C ALA A 26 -0.88 -0.52 -0.82
N ASN A 27 -1.87 -0.49 0.06
CA ASN A 27 -3.20 0.03 -0.25
C ASN A 27 -3.18 1.53 -0.57
N ILE A 28 -2.44 2.34 0.20
CA ILE A 28 -2.28 3.78 -0.05
C ILE A 28 -1.57 4.03 -1.38
N SER A 29 -0.53 3.26 -1.70
CA SER A 29 0.12 3.31 -3.01
C SER A 29 -0.89 3.04 -4.14
N HIS A 30 -1.77 2.04 -3.99
CA HIS A 30 -2.82 1.75 -4.95
C HIS A 30 -3.84 2.89 -5.06
N LEU A 31 -4.33 3.43 -3.94
CA LEU A 31 -5.33 4.51 -3.91
C LEU A 31 -4.82 5.81 -4.55
N THR A 32 -3.52 6.08 -4.41
CA THR A 32 -2.86 7.26 -5.01
C THR A 32 -2.26 6.97 -6.38
N GLY A 33 -2.41 5.74 -6.87
CA GLY A 33 -1.93 5.28 -8.15
C GLY A 33 -2.76 5.75 -9.34
N ARG A 34 -2.37 5.31 -10.53
CA ARG A 34 -3.06 5.66 -11.79
C ARG A 34 -3.38 4.41 -12.60
N ARG A 35 -4.55 4.42 -13.24
CA ARG A 35 -4.90 3.39 -14.22
C ARG A 35 -4.21 3.68 -15.55
N LEU A 36 -3.44 2.71 -16.03
CA LEU A 36 -2.61 2.84 -17.22
C LEU A 36 -2.74 1.60 -18.11
N LYS A 37 -2.51 1.79 -19.41
CA LYS A 37 -2.40 0.67 -20.35
C LYS A 37 -1.08 -0.10 -20.10
N PRO A 38 -1.01 -1.38 -20.50
CA PRO A 38 0.18 -2.20 -20.26
C PRO A 38 1.49 -1.60 -20.81
N GLY A 39 1.45 -0.95 -21.96
CA GLY A 39 2.61 -0.29 -22.56
C GLY A 39 3.14 0.83 -21.66
N ASP A 40 2.25 1.72 -21.22
CA ASP A 40 2.62 2.86 -20.37
C ASP A 40 3.18 2.39 -19.02
N ILE A 41 2.67 1.27 -18.48
CA ILE A 41 3.19 0.68 -17.24
C ILE A 41 4.62 0.17 -17.49
N ARG A 42 4.85 -0.59 -18.58
CA ARG A 42 6.20 -1.09 -18.93
C ARG A 42 7.22 0.05 -19.04
N ASP A 43 6.83 1.15 -19.66
CA ASP A 43 7.71 2.31 -19.80
C ASP A 43 8.07 2.93 -18.42
N GLN A 44 7.10 3.02 -17.50
CA GLN A 44 7.32 3.60 -16.18
C GLN A 44 8.13 2.69 -15.24
N ILE A 45 8.05 1.37 -15.40
CA ILE A 45 8.80 0.41 -14.59
C ILE A 45 10.10 -0.06 -15.25
N LYS A 46 10.43 0.48 -16.43
CA LYS A 46 11.65 0.14 -17.17
C LYS A 46 12.89 0.30 -16.29
N GLY A 47 13.76 -0.69 -16.32
CA GLY A 47 14.98 -0.73 -15.48
C GLY A 47 14.76 -1.15 -14.02
N ARG A 48 13.52 -1.44 -13.62
CA ARG A 48 13.20 -1.97 -12.29
C ARG A 48 12.80 -3.44 -12.39
N SER A 49 13.82 -4.32 -12.39
CA SER A 49 13.61 -5.78 -12.56
C SER A 49 12.63 -6.37 -11.55
N GLN A 50 12.64 -5.86 -10.30
CA GLN A 50 11.71 -6.27 -9.25
C GLN A 50 10.22 -5.98 -9.56
N LEU A 51 9.93 -5.10 -10.51
CA LEU A 51 8.57 -4.77 -10.94
C LEU A 51 8.26 -5.34 -12.32
N SER A 52 9.21 -5.32 -13.25
CA SER A 52 8.97 -5.73 -14.64
C SER A 52 8.67 -7.23 -14.75
N GLU A 53 9.44 -8.10 -14.12
CA GLU A 53 9.18 -9.53 -14.17
C GLU A 53 7.82 -9.94 -13.55
N PRO A 54 7.45 -9.48 -12.33
CA PRO A 54 6.12 -9.72 -11.79
C PRO A 54 5.00 -9.16 -12.66
N PHE A 55 5.21 -8.01 -13.30
CA PHE A 55 4.22 -7.41 -14.18
C PHE A 55 3.99 -8.26 -15.45
N GLU A 56 5.04 -8.80 -16.05
CA GLU A 56 4.88 -9.70 -17.21
C GLU A 56 4.15 -11.00 -16.84
N ARG A 57 4.46 -11.59 -15.69
CA ARG A 57 3.71 -12.76 -15.17
C ARG A 57 2.24 -12.41 -14.90
N PHE A 58 1.98 -11.26 -14.33
CA PHE A 58 0.62 -10.76 -14.08
C PHE A 58 -0.15 -10.58 -15.39
N THR A 59 0.44 -9.95 -16.40
CA THR A 59 -0.22 -9.75 -17.70
C THR A 59 -0.49 -11.07 -18.43
N ALA A 60 0.45 -12.02 -18.37
CA ALA A 60 0.27 -13.34 -18.95
C ALA A 60 -0.85 -14.13 -18.24
N HIS A 61 -0.90 -14.07 -16.90
CA HIS A 61 -1.96 -14.70 -16.12
C HIS A 61 -3.35 -14.14 -16.46
N LEU A 62 -3.46 -12.82 -16.57
CA LEU A 62 -4.74 -12.17 -16.92
C LEU A 62 -5.18 -12.54 -18.33
N ALA A 63 -4.26 -12.54 -19.30
CA ALA A 63 -4.56 -12.94 -20.68
C ALA A 63 -5.03 -14.41 -20.77
N ALA A 64 -4.43 -15.31 -19.99
CA ALA A 64 -4.85 -16.71 -19.89
C ALA A 64 -6.25 -16.90 -19.25
N ASN A 65 -6.78 -15.88 -18.58
CA ASN A 65 -8.10 -15.84 -17.99
C ASN A 65 -9.06 -14.87 -18.69
N ASP A 66 -8.83 -14.60 -19.98
CA ASP A 66 -9.64 -13.74 -20.84
C ASP A 66 -9.81 -12.28 -20.36
N VAL A 67 -8.89 -11.80 -19.53
CA VAL A 67 -8.86 -10.40 -19.07
C VAL A 67 -7.97 -9.58 -19.99
N ASP A 68 -8.59 -8.67 -20.73
CA ASP A 68 -7.92 -7.75 -21.65
C ASP A 68 -7.59 -6.42 -20.96
N LEU A 69 -6.32 -6.23 -20.65
CA LEU A 69 -5.82 -5.00 -19.99
C LEU A 69 -5.88 -3.76 -20.90
N THR A 70 -6.12 -3.90 -22.20
CA THR A 70 -6.36 -2.73 -23.07
C THR A 70 -7.75 -2.15 -22.84
N LYS A 71 -8.71 -3.00 -22.48
CA LYS A 71 -10.10 -2.63 -22.15
C LYS A 71 -10.27 -2.31 -20.66
N THR A 72 -9.54 -3.03 -19.81
CA THR A 72 -9.58 -2.86 -18.35
C THR A 72 -8.18 -2.50 -17.83
N PRO A 73 -7.79 -1.21 -17.88
CA PRO A 73 -6.46 -0.79 -17.50
C PRO A 73 -6.10 -1.16 -16.06
N ALA A 74 -4.87 -1.64 -15.86
CA ALA A 74 -4.35 -1.94 -14.53
C ALA A 74 -3.99 -0.66 -13.75
N CYS A 75 -4.03 -0.71 -12.44
CA CYS A 75 -3.55 0.37 -11.60
C CYS A 75 -2.06 0.18 -11.31
N LEU A 76 -1.25 1.15 -11.70
CA LEU A 76 0.12 1.27 -11.21
C LEU A 76 0.11 2.13 -9.96
N GLY A 77 0.45 1.54 -8.81
CA GLY A 77 0.54 2.26 -7.54
C GLY A 77 1.56 3.40 -7.58
N ALA A 78 1.28 4.48 -6.87
CA ALA A 78 2.22 5.59 -6.77
C ALA A 78 3.50 5.16 -6.02
N PRO A 79 4.69 5.60 -6.46
CA PRO A 79 5.90 5.41 -5.68
C PRO A 79 5.83 6.28 -4.43
N LEU A 80 5.89 5.66 -3.26
CA LEU A 80 5.80 6.33 -1.96
C LEU A 80 7.10 6.19 -1.19
N ARG A 81 7.48 7.25 -0.47
CA ARG A 81 8.54 7.22 0.54
C ARG A 81 7.88 7.34 1.90
N PHE A 82 8.18 6.41 2.79
CA PHE A 82 7.63 6.38 4.14
C PHE A 82 8.74 6.55 5.15
N ASP A 83 8.58 7.51 6.05
CA ASP A 83 9.47 7.69 7.20
C ASP A 83 8.92 6.89 8.39
N ALA A 84 9.63 5.85 8.77
CA ALA A 84 9.23 4.95 9.85
C ALA A 84 9.28 5.58 11.24
N ALA A 85 10.03 6.68 11.42
CA ALA A 85 10.14 7.35 12.72
C ALA A 85 8.93 8.24 13.00
N SER A 86 8.48 8.99 11.98
CA SER A 86 7.30 9.85 12.09
C SER A 86 6.00 9.16 11.63
N GLU A 87 6.11 7.96 11.05
CA GLU A 87 5.02 7.21 10.40
C GLU A 87 4.24 8.05 9.37
N LYS A 88 4.96 8.87 8.60
CA LYS A 88 4.40 9.73 7.56
C LYS A 88 5.06 9.50 6.21
N PHE A 89 4.31 9.77 5.16
CA PHE A 89 4.86 9.81 3.82
C PHE A 89 5.62 11.12 3.58
N THR A 90 6.71 11.02 2.80
CA THR A 90 7.58 12.14 2.42
C THR A 90 7.80 12.16 0.90
N GLY A 91 8.27 13.28 0.36
CA GLY A 91 8.52 13.47 -1.08
C GLY A 91 7.26 13.84 -1.87
N ASP A 92 7.34 13.69 -3.19
CA ASP A 92 6.40 14.28 -4.15
C ASP A 92 4.93 13.85 -3.98
N ASN A 93 4.70 12.60 -3.57
CA ASN A 93 3.36 12.06 -3.38
C ASN A 93 2.87 12.14 -1.92
N ALA A 94 3.62 12.78 -1.03
CA ALA A 94 3.34 12.81 0.41
C ALA A 94 1.98 13.43 0.74
N ALA A 95 1.62 14.54 0.09
CA ALA A 95 0.37 15.25 0.36
C ALA A 95 -0.85 14.37 0.12
N ALA A 96 -0.90 13.66 -1.01
CA ALA A 96 -1.99 12.76 -1.33
C ALA A 96 -1.98 11.52 -0.43
N ALA A 97 -0.81 10.92 -0.18
CA ALA A 97 -0.69 9.70 0.60
C ALA A 97 -1.03 9.93 2.09
N ASN A 98 -0.61 11.05 2.68
CA ASN A 98 -0.86 11.36 4.08
C ASN A 98 -2.36 11.59 4.40
N GLN A 99 -3.18 11.93 3.42
CA GLN A 99 -4.63 12.01 3.60
C GLN A 99 -5.27 10.66 3.94
N HIS A 100 -4.61 9.55 3.61
CA HIS A 100 -5.08 8.19 3.86
C HIS A 100 -4.54 7.57 5.16
N LEU A 101 -3.71 8.29 5.93
CA LEU A 101 -3.18 7.79 7.22
C LEU A 101 -4.24 7.79 8.32
N SER A 102 -5.26 8.60 8.19
CA SER A 102 -6.37 8.67 9.11
C SER A 102 -7.69 8.79 8.35
N ARG A 103 -8.79 8.61 9.04
CA ARG A 103 -10.12 8.83 8.50
C ARG A 103 -10.88 9.81 9.38
N GLU A 104 -11.90 10.43 8.84
CA GLU A 104 -12.89 11.16 9.64
C GLU A 104 -13.63 10.20 10.57
N TYR A 105 -13.53 10.44 11.87
CA TYR A 105 -14.23 9.64 12.86
C TYR A 105 -15.61 10.25 13.16
N ARG A 106 -16.61 9.38 13.20
CA ARG A 106 -17.98 9.78 13.53
C ARG A 106 -18.10 10.08 15.03
N ALA A 107 -18.54 11.28 15.40
CA ALA A 107 -18.85 11.60 16.80
C ALA A 107 -19.93 10.65 17.36
N PRO A 108 -19.84 10.21 18.62
CA PRO A 108 -18.82 10.57 19.61
C PRO A 108 -17.57 9.67 19.60
N PHE A 109 -17.41 8.76 18.62
CA PHE A 109 -16.38 7.73 18.54
C PHE A 109 -15.09 8.29 17.91
N VAL A 110 -14.61 9.40 18.42
CA VAL A 110 -13.36 10.02 17.95
C VAL A 110 -12.18 9.45 18.73
N VAL A 111 -11.14 9.02 18.02
CA VAL A 111 -9.89 8.57 18.66
C VAL A 111 -9.21 9.78 19.28
N PRO A 112 -8.95 9.79 20.60
CA PRO A 112 -8.30 10.91 21.26
C PRO A 112 -6.83 11.00 20.77
N GLN A 113 -6.36 12.24 20.56
CA GLN A 113 -4.95 12.47 20.36
C GLN A 113 -4.24 12.31 21.71
N LEU A 114 -3.30 11.37 21.77
CA LEU A 114 -2.43 11.22 22.93
C LEU A 114 -1.41 12.36 22.87
N ALA A 115 -1.30 13.10 23.96
CA ALA A 115 -0.32 14.17 24.12
C ALA A 115 1.10 13.59 24.30
#